data_3812d9d1444729f8180d485bb7af4b8c
#
_entry.id   3812d9d1444729f8180d485bb7af4b8c
#
_cell.length_a   1.000
_cell.length_b   1.000
_cell.length_c   1.000
_cell.angle_alpha   90.00
_cell.angle_beta   90.00
_cell.angle_gamma   90.00
#
_symmetry.space_group_name_H-M   'P 1'
#
loop_
_entity.id
_entity.type
_entity.pdbx_description
1 polymer ?
#
loop_
_entity_poly.entity_id
_entity_poly.type
_entity_poly.pdbx_seq_one_letter_code
_entity_poly.pdbx_strand_id
1 'polypeptide(L)'
;ILRPTLPTGGHATMGKSLYVAAAKTCPGLSWTVLAAIGGIESDHGADTSVSSAGAEGPMQFEPATFAQYAVDGDGDGLARIDDPYDAVYTAARMLCSDGAGRGGAALTAALFAYNHAVWYPPEVLSLAARYAGS
;
A
#
# COMPACT_ATOMS: atom_id res chain seq x y z
N ILE A 1 -5.78 7.60 18.25
CA ILE A 1 -5.45 6.41 17.47
C ILE A 1 -3.95 6.18 17.46
N LEU A 2 -3.55 4.98 17.83
CA LEU A 2 -2.15 4.60 17.76
C LEU A 2 -1.75 4.40 16.30
N ARG A 3 -0.59 4.96 15.94
CA ARG A 3 -0.03 4.73 14.61
C ARG A 3 0.79 3.45 14.64
N PRO A 4 0.66 2.61 13.60
CA PRO A 4 1.47 1.42 13.54
C PRO A 4 2.95 1.75 13.45
N THR A 5 3.77 0.94 14.08
CA THR A 5 5.22 1.05 13.99
C THR A 5 5.70 0.29 12.77
N LEU A 6 6.61 0.89 11.99
CA LEU A 6 7.18 0.22 10.84
C LEU A 6 8.04 -0.96 11.30
N PRO A 7 7.82 -2.18 10.78
CA PRO A 7 8.63 -3.33 11.15
C PRO A 7 10.09 -3.14 10.78
N THR A 8 10.98 -3.63 11.62
CA THR A 8 12.43 -3.49 11.42
C THR A 8 13.07 -4.67 10.73
N GLY A 9 12.38 -5.76 10.62
CA GLY A 9 12.93 -6.90 9.96
C GLY A 9 11.89 -7.84 9.65
N GLY A 10 12.22 -8.89 9.14
CA GLY A 10 11.47 -9.78 9.08
C GLY A 10 10.84 -10.55 8.29
N HIS A 11 10.31 -11.43 8.38
CA HIS A 11 9.70 -12.42 7.71
C HIS A 11 8.29 -12.11 7.59
N ALA A 12 7.46 -12.52 7.52
CA ALA A 12 6.03 -12.50 7.42
C ALA A 12 5.39 -11.13 7.32
N THR A 13 6.05 -10.09 7.75
CA THR A 13 5.50 -8.75 7.76
C THR A 13 6.12 -7.88 6.69
N MET A 14 5.41 -6.81 6.35
CA MET A 14 5.86 -5.87 5.33
C MET A 14 6.82 -4.87 5.94
N GLY A 15 8.09 -5.00 5.62
CA GLY A 15 9.14 -4.10 6.10
C GLY A 15 9.48 -3.03 5.08
N LYS A 16 10.35 -2.12 5.50
CA LYS A 16 10.75 -0.97 4.67
C LYS A 16 11.30 -1.38 3.32
N SER A 17 12.12 -2.44 3.26
CA SER A 17 12.74 -2.85 2.00
C SER A 17 11.73 -3.23 0.93
N LEU A 18 10.64 -3.85 1.31
CA LEU A 18 9.58 -4.18 0.38
C LEU A 18 8.91 -2.92 -0.17
N TYR A 19 8.58 -1.97 0.70
CA TYR A 19 7.97 -0.71 0.28
C TYR A 19 8.89 0.09 -0.64
N VAL A 20 10.18 0.12 -0.32
CA VAL A 20 11.17 0.82 -1.15
C VAL A 20 11.24 0.18 -2.53
N ALA A 21 11.33 -1.15 -2.59
CA ALA A 21 11.43 -1.86 -3.87
C ALA A 21 10.18 -1.63 -4.73
N ALA A 22 9.01 -1.74 -4.14
CA ALA A 22 7.75 -1.54 -4.86
C ALA A 22 7.59 -0.10 -5.35
N ALA A 23 7.96 0.89 -4.53
CA ALA A 23 7.85 2.30 -4.91
C ALA A 23 8.71 2.63 -6.12
N LYS A 24 9.83 1.94 -6.32
CA LYS A 24 10.71 2.15 -7.48
C LYS A 24 10.02 1.83 -8.81
N THR A 25 8.96 1.06 -8.79
CA THR A 25 8.21 0.74 -10.01
C THR A 25 7.36 1.92 -10.51
N CYS A 26 7.24 2.96 -9.70
CA CYS A 26 6.46 4.15 -10.04
C CYS A 26 7.31 5.40 -9.81
N PRO A 27 7.93 5.97 -10.83
CA PRO A 27 8.74 7.19 -10.67
C PRO A 27 7.94 8.30 -9.98
N GLY A 28 8.54 8.89 -8.95
CA GLY A 28 7.91 9.95 -8.17
C GLY A 28 7.09 9.47 -6.97
N LEU A 29 6.81 8.19 -6.86
CA LEU A 29 6.09 7.66 -5.70
C LEU A 29 7.07 7.36 -4.57
N SER A 30 6.82 7.95 -3.40
CA SER A 30 7.65 7.66 -2.22
C SER A 30 7.26 6.33 -1.58
N TRP A 31 8.26 5.58 -1.12
CA TRP A 31 8.01 4.36 -0.35
C TRP A 31 7.17 4.62 0.91
N THR A 32 7.24 5.84 1.45
CA THR A 32 6.51 6.20 2.67
C THR A 32 5.01 6.18 2.47
N VAL A 33 4.54 6.46 1.26
CA VAL A 33 3.11 6.38 0.93
C VAL A 33 2.64 4.93 0.98
N LEU A 34 3.41 4.02 0.37
CA LEU A 34 3.07 2.59 0.42
C LEU A 34 3.11 2.06 1.86
N ALA A 35 4.10 2.47 2.63
CA ALA A 35 4.21 2.06 4.03
C ALA A 35 3.04 2.59 4.86
N ALA A 36 2.61 3.82 4.61
CA ALA A 36 1.46 4.39 5.31
C ALA A 36 0.18 3.61 4.99
N ILE A 37 -0.03 3.25 3.73
CA ILE A 37 -1.17 2.42 3.34
C ILE A 37 -1.11 1.07 4.05
N GLY A 38 0.03 0.39 3.99
CA GLY A 38 0.20 -0.90 4.68
C GLY A 38 -0.05 -0.82 6.17
N GLY A 39 0.40 0.26 6.80
CA GLY A 39 0.17 0.49 8.21
C GLY A 39 -1.31 0.67 8.56
N ILE A 40 -1.99 1.49 7.79
CA ILE A 40 -3.41 1.78 8.02
C ILE A 40 -4.27 0.56 7.70
N GLU A 41 -3.97 -0.14 6.60
CA GLU A 41 -4.84 -1.22 6.14
C GLU A 41 -4.70 -2.50 6.96
N SER A 42 -3.50 -2.84 7.42
CA SER A 42 -3.29 -4.14 8.05
C SER A 42 -2.25 -4.15 9.17
N ASP A 43 -1.79 -2.99 9.62
CA ASP A 43 -0.66 -2.91 10.56
C ASP A 43 0.53 -3.70 10.01
N HIS A 44 0.88 -3.41 8.77
CA HIS A 44 2.00 -4.03 8.03
C HIS A 44 1.88 -5.55 7.92
N GLY A 45 0.67 -6.03 7.70
CA GLY A 45 0.40 -7.44 7.53
C GLY A 45 0.05 -8.21 8.81
N ALA A 46 0.01 -7.53 9.95
CA ALA A 46 -0.33 -8.18 11.22
C ALA A 46 -1.81 -8.51 11.32
N ASP A 47 -2.67 -7.73 10.67
CA ASP A 47 -4.11 -7.97 10.66
C ASP A 47 -4.63 -7.92 9.21
N THR A 48 -4.84 -9.09 8.63
CA THR A 48 -5.32 -9.22 7.25
C THR A 48 -6.77 -9.68 7.16
N SER A 49 -7.54 -9.45 8.22
CA SER A 49 -8.95 -9.82 8.26
C SER A 49 -9.70 -9.21 7.09
N VAL A 50 -10.67 -9.95 6.54
CA VAL A 50 -11.52 -9.43 5.48
C VAL A 50 -12.42 -8.35 6.05
N SER A 51 -12.47 -7.18 5.39
CA SER A 51 -13.30 -6.08 5.85
C SER A 51 -14.78 -6.31 5.56
N SER A 52 -15.63 -5.50 6.16
CA SER A 52 -17.08 -5.56 5.90
C SER A 52 -17.40 -5.28 4.44
N ALA A 53 -16.55 -4.54 3.73
CA ALA A 53 -16.72 -4.26 2.29
C ALA A 53 -16.08 -5.32 1.40
N GLY A 54 -15.49 -6.39 1.98
CA GLY A 54 -14.89 -7.47 1.21
C GLY A 54 -13.44 -7.23 0.79
N ALA A 55 -12.76 -6.27 1.39
CA ALA A 55 -11.34 -6.05 1.14
C ALA A 55 -10.51 -7.12 1.85
N GLU A 56 -9.46 -7.60 1.20
CA GLU A 56 -8.67 -8.75 1.65
C GLU A 56 -7.18 -8.44 1.63
N GLY A 57 -6.45 -9.16 2.46
CA GLY A 57 -5.00 -9.19 2.44
C GLY A 57 -4.34 -7.97 3.07
N PRO A 58 -3.00 -7.91 3.02
CA PRO A 58 -2.24 -6.89 3.74
C PRO A 58 -2.44 -5.47 3.21
N MET A 59 -2.87 -5.31 1.97
CA MET A 59 -3.15 -3.99 1.41
C MET A 59 -4.65 -3.73 1.23
N GLN A 60 -5.47 -4.65 1.71
CA GLN A 60 -6.93 -4.54 1.73
C GLN A 60 -7.53 -4.19 0.38
N PHE A 61 -7.29 -5.07 -0.60
CA PHE A 61 -7.90 -4.95 -1.93
C PHE A 61 -9.24 -5.66 -2.00
N GLU A 62 -10.18 -5.09 -2.72
CA GLU A 62 -11.31 -5.86 -3.21
C GLU A 62 -10.81 -6.77 -4.33
N PRO A 63 -11.27 -8.02 -4.41
CA PRO A 63 -10.74 -8.98 -5.39
C PRO A 63 -10.78 -8.50 -6.84
N ALA A 64 -11.84 -7.82 -7.25
CA ALA A 64 -11.94 -7.30 -8.63
C ALA A 64 -10.90 -6.23 -8.92
N THR A 65 -10.63 -5.36 -7.95
CA THR A 65 -9.62 -4.32 -8.09
C THR A 65 -8.23 -4.93 -8.13
N PHE A 66 -7.96 -5.90 -7.26
CA PHE A 66 -6.68 -6.60 -7.29
C PHE A 66 -6.45 -7.24 -8.66
N ALA A 67 -7.44 -7.94 -9.20
CA ALA A 67 -7.32 -8.60 -10.49
C ALA A 67 -6.99 -7.61 -11.62
N GLN A 68 -7.53 -6.39 -11.52
CA GLN A 68 -7.31 -5.35 -12.54
C GLN A 68 -5.85 -4.89 -12.60
N TYR A 69 -5.17 -4.83 -11.46
CA TYR A 69 -3.81 -4.30 -11.36
C TYR A 69 -2.76 -5.34 -10.98
N ALA A 70 -3.14 -6.59 -10.88
CA ALA A 70 -2.33 -7.65 -10.28
C ALA A 70 -0.89 -7.68 -10.79
N VAL A 71 0.05 -7.72 -9.85
CA VAL A 71 1.48 -7.85 -10.11
C VAL A 71 2.00 -9.01 -9.28
N ASP A 72 2.81 -9.87 -9.92
CA ASP A 72 3.55 -10.93 -9.23
C ASP A 72 4.84 -10.31 -8.69
N GLY A 73 4.81 -9.83 -7.46
CA GLY A 73 5.91 -9.07 -6.89
C GLY A 73 7.09 -9.91 -6.44
N ASP A 74 6.89 -11.18 -6.14
CA ASP A 74 7.97 -12.07 -5.73
C ASP A 74 8.48 -13.01 -6.83
N GLY A 75 7.87 -12.95 -8.01
CA GLY A 75 8.35 -13.71 -9.15
C GLY A 75 8.04 -15.20 -9.11
N ASP A 76 7.07 -15.63 -8.31
CA ASP A 76 6.75 -17.06 -8.19
C ASP A 76 5.75 -17.55 -9.26
N GLY A 77 5.35 -16.69 -10.17
CA GLY A 77 4.43 -17.02 -11.26
C GLY A 77 2.96 -16.79 -10.93
N LEU A 78 2.64 -16.40 -9.72
CA LEU A 78 1.26 -16.18 -9.27
C LEU A 78 1.15 -14.84 -8.57
N ALA A 79 0.11 -14.07 -8.91
CA ALA A 79 -0.22 -12.84 -8.19
C ALA A 79 -1.34 -13.15 -7.20
N ARG A 80 -1.07 -12.99 -5.91
CA ARG A 80 -2.02 -13.33 -4.84
C ARG A 80 -2.32 -12.13 -3.97
N ILE A 81 -3.59 -11.94 -3.69
CA ILE A 81 -4.09 -10.80 -2.91
C ILE A 81 -3.58 -10.82 -1.46
N ASP A 82 -3.28 -11.98 -0.93
CA ASP A 82 -2.79 -12.15 0.44
C ASP A 82 -1.27 -12.28 0.56
N ASP A 83 -0.56 -12.28 -0.56
CA ASP A 83 0.90 -12.29 -0.55
C ASP A 83 1.41 -10.86 -0.38
N PRO A 84 2.25 -10.57 0.65
CA PRO A 84 2.73 -9.21 0.89
C PRO A 84 3.43 -8.58 -0.31
N TYR A 85 4.29 -9.33 -1.01
CA TYR A 85 5.01 -8.79 -2.17
C TYR A 85 4.05 -8.44 -3.29
N ASP A 86 3.15 -9.36 -3.63
CA ASP A 86 2.19 -9.15 -4.72
C ASP A 86 1.25 -7.98 -4.37
N ALA A 87 0.79 -7.92 -3.13
CA ALA A 87 -0.13 -6.88 -2.71
C ALA A 87 0.51 -5.48 -2.74
N VAL A 88 1.74 -5.34 -2.24
CA VAL A 88 2.41 -4.04 -2.22
C VAL A 88 2.78 -3.58 -3.62
N TYR A 89 3.30 -4.47 -4.46
CA TYR A 89 3.60 -4.13 -5.86
C TYR A 89 2.33 -3.79 -6.63
N THR A 90 1.23 -4.49 -6.37
CA THR A 90 -0.07 -4.19 -7.00
C THR A 90 -0.58 -2.82 -6.57
N ALA A 91 -0.43 -2.48 -5.29
CA ALA A 91 -0.80 -1.14 -4.81
C ALA A 91 0.00 -0.04 -5.50
N ALA A 92 1.32 -0.25 -5.66
CA ALA A 92 2.15 0.70 -6.37
C ALA A 92 1.67 0.88 -7.82
N ARG A 93 1.31 -0.20 -8.50
CA ARG A 93 0.81 -0.13 -9.87
C ARG A 93 -0.52 0.61 -9.96
N MET A 94 -1.45 0.34 -9.08
CA MET A 94 -2.73 1.03 -9.05
C MET A 94 -2.54 2.53 -8.81
N LEU A 95 -1.77 2.88 -7.80
CA LEU A 95 -1.51 4.29 -7.48
C LEU A 95 -0.84 5.01 -8.65
N CYS A 96 0.15 4.36 -9.28
CA CYS A 96 0.85 4.92 -10.42
C CYS A 96 -0.10 5.16 -11.59
N SER A 97 -0.95 4.19 -11.88
CA SER A 97 -1.97 4.28 -12.93
C SER A 97 -2.91 5.47 -12.68
N ASP A 98 -3.18 5.77 -11.42
CA ASP A 98 -4.06 6.89 -11.04
C ASP A 98 -3.29 8.22 -10.88
N GLY A 99 -2.02 8.26 -11.24
CA GLY A 99 -1.25 9.50 -11.29
C GLY A 99 -0.46 9.83 -10.04
N ALA A 100 -0.33 8.90 -9.09
CA ALA A 100 0.34 9.17 -7.80
C ALA A 100 1.78 9.66 -7.95
N GLY A 101 2.50 9.22 -8.99
CA GLY A 101 3.89 9.63 -9.22
C GLY A 101 4.07 11.11 -9.51
N ARG A 102 3.00 11.81 -9.86
CA ARG A 102 3.06 13.26 -10.09
C ARG A 102 3.00 14.08 -8.81
N GLY A 103 2.68 13.45 -7.67
CA GLY A 103 2.61 14.13 -6.38
C GLY A 103 1.45 15.10 -6.26
N GLY A 104 1.44 15.89 -5.19
CA GLY A 104 0.47 16.95 -4.98
C GLY A 104 -0.98 16.49 -5.10
N ALA A 105 -1.78 17.25 -5.86
CA ALA A 105 -3.19 16.95 -6.03
C ALA A 105 -3.43 15.59 -6.71
N ALA A 106 -2.53 15.18 -7.61
CA ALA A 106 -2.65 13.89 -8.28
C ALA A 106 -2.47 12.73 -7.29
N LEU A 107 -1.51 12.86 -6.37
CA LEU A 107 -1.33 11.87 -5.31
C LEU A 107 -2.56 11.80 -4.40
N THR A 108 -3.09 12.95 -3.98
CA THR A 108 -4.28 12.99 -3.14
C THR A 108 -5.47 12.32 -3.84
N ALA A 109 -5.65 12.58 -5.13
CA ALA A 109 -6.72 11.94 -5.91
C ALA A 109 -6.54 10.43 -6.02
N ALA A 110 -5.29 9.97 -6.22
CA ALA A 110 -4.99 8.54 -6.28
C ALA A 110 -5.30 7.85 -4.94
N LEU A 111 -4.98 8.50 -3.84
CA LEU A 111 -5.29 7.96 -2.50
C LEU A 111 -6.80 7.91 -2.26
N PHE A 112 -7.54 8.90 -2.70
CA PHE A 112 -9.00 8.86 -2.59
C PHE A 112 -9.60 7.75 -3.46
N ALA A 113 -9.00 7.47 -4.62
CA ALA A 113 -9.42 6.35 -5.44
C ALA A 113 -9.14 5.01 -4.77
N TYR A 114 -8.09 4.94 -3.95
CA TYR A 114 -7.74 3.73 -3.20
C TYR A 114 -8.77 3.41 -2.10
N ASN A 115 -9.20 4.45 -1.38
CA ASN A 115 -10.25 4.35 -0.37
C ASN A 115 -11.05 5.65 -0.39
N HIS A 116 -12.33 5.57 -0.74
CA HIS A 116 -13.20 6.70 -1.00
C HIS A 116 -13.70 7.43 0.25
N ALA A 117 -12.89 7.46 1.31
CA ALA A 117 -13.20 8.20 2.53
C ALA A 117 -12.43 9.51 2.55
N VAL A 118 -13.10 10.61 2.89
CA VAL A 118 -12.45 11.93 2.92
C VAL A 118 -11.29 12.01 3.91
N TRP A 119 -11.33 11.20 4.97
CA TRP A 119 -10.25 11.16 5.96
C TRP A 119 -9.01 10.42 5.46
N TYR A 120 -9.14 9.60 4.43
CA TYR A 120 -8.08 8.67 4.03
C TYR A 120 -6.84 9.36 3.47
N PRO A 121 -6.94 10.23 2.45
CA PRO A 121 -5.74 10.87 1.92
C PRO A 121 -4.94 11.66 2.97
N PRO A 122 -5.56 12.52 3.80
CA PRO A 122 -4.76 13.24 4.80
C PRO A 122 -4.15 12.31 5.85
N GLU A 123 -4.81 11.22 6.21
CA GLU A 123 -4.27 10.26 7.17
C GLU A 123 -3.06 9.54 6.59
N VAL A 124 -3.15 9.08 5.33
CA VAL A 124 -2.02 8.45 4.66
C VAL A 124 -0.84 9.42 4.57
N LEU A 125 -1.08 10.65 4.15
CA LEU A 125 -0.01 11.64 3.99
C LEU A 125 0.62 12.03 5.32
N SER A 126 -0.16 12.11 6.39
CA SER A 126 0.36 12.37 7.73
C SER A 126 1.27 11.24 8.20
N LEU A 127 0.86 10.00 8.03
CA LEU A 127 1.67 8.85 8.44
C LEU A 127 2.91 8.73 7.54
N ALA A 128 2.78 8.98 6.24
CA ALA A 128 3.91 8.98 5.32
C ALA A 128 4.98 9.99 5.75
N ALA A 129 4.56 11.18 6.18
CA ALA A 129 5.49 12.19 6.66
C ALA A 129 6.23 11.73 7.92
N ARG A 130 5.56 11.00 8.80
CA ARG A 130 6.22 10.42 9.99
C ARG A 130 7.26 9.37 9.59
N TYR A 131 6.94 8.52 8.66
CA TYR A 131 7.89 7.50 8.19
C TYR A 131 9.10 8.14 7.49
N ALA A 132 8.90 9.25 6.80
CA ALA A 132 10.00 9.95 6.14
C ALA A 132 11.03 10.48 7.13
N GLY A 133 10.64 10.73 8.37
CA GLY A 133 11.53 11.19 9.43
C GLY A 133 12.22 10.08 10.21
N SER A 134 11.96 8.83 9.86
CA SER A 134 12.49 7.69 10.62
C SER A 134 13.63 6.94 9.93
#